data_5727f756f11837d253ca61acc1d3c877
#
_entry.id   5727f756f11837d253ca61acc1d3c877
#
_cell.length_a   1.000
_cell.length_b   1.000
_cell.length_c   1.000
_cell.angle_alpha   90.00
_cell.angle_beta   90.00
_cell.angle_gamma   90.00
#
_symmetry.space_group_name_H-M   'P 1'
#
loop_
_entity.id
_entity.type
_entity.pdbx_description
1 polymer ?
#
loop_
_entity_poly.entity_id
_entity_poly.type
_entity_poly.pdbx_seq_one_letter_code
_entity_poly.pdbx_strand_id
1 'polypeptide(L)'
;MAIPEIDKEIFFNGLTHLLKLDSEWVKKGDGNALYIRPFVFASEPSINASEANEYIFMIICCASKSYYGDQKIKVKIEEKYSRAAKGGVGYAKAAGNYAAQFYPTLLAKNEGYQQIIWTDSNNHKSIEEAGTMNLFFRIKDKLITSPTSDSILDGITRKS
;
A
#
# COMPACT_ATOMS: atom_id res chain seq x y z
N MET A 1 6.27 11.44 -8.70
CA MET A 1 7.24 11.85 -7.67
C MET A 1 8.60 11.90 -8.34
N ALA A 2 9.39 12.91 -8.08
CA ALA A 2 10.72 13.09 -8.69
C ALA A 2 11.81 12.23 -8.00
N ILE A 3 11.51 10.96 -7.73
CA ILE A 3 12.45 10.00 -7.16
C ILE A 3 13.10 9.24 -8.32
N PRO A 4 14.44 9.10 -8.35
CA PRO A 4 15.14 8.38 -9.41
C PRO A 4 14.78 6.87 -9.41
N GLU A 5 14.89 6.26 -10.56
CA GLU A 5 14.74 4.81 -10.69
C GLU A 5 15.93 4.11 -10.00
N ILE A 6 15.63 3.09 -9.23
CA ILE A 6 16.65 2.26 -8.57
C ILE A 6 17.20 1.28 -9.59
N ASP A 7 18.52 1.20 -9.68
CA ASP A 7 19.20 0.24 -10.53
C ASP A 7 18.80 -1.20 -10.19
N LYS A 8 18.46 -1.99 -11.22
CA LYS A 8 17.94 -3.36 -11.05
C LYS A 8 18.96 -4.29 -10.40
N GLU A 9 20.23 -4.15 -10.72
CA GLU A 9 21.27 -5.00 -10.14
C GLU A 9 21.45 -4.68 -8.65
N ILE A 10 21.44 -3.41 -8.28
CA ILE A 10 21.49 -2.99 -6.87
C ILE A 10 20.28 -3.55 -6.12
N PHE A 11 19.10 -3.45 -6.70
CA PHE A 11 17.87 -3.98 -6.09
C PHE A 11 17.95 -5.49 -5.87
N PHE A 12 18.22 -6.27 -6.91
CA PHE A 12 18.21 -7.73 -6.83
C PHE A 12 19.39 -8.29 -6.02
N ASN A 13 20.56 -7.70 -6.12
CA ASN A 13 21.73 -8.12 -5.32
C ASN A 13 21.48 -7.84 -3.84
N GLY A 14 21.00 -6.66 -3.49
CA GLY A 14 20.64 -6.32 -2.11
C GLY A 14 19.56 -7.24 -1.53
N LEU A 15 18.48 -7.47 -2.28
CA LEU A 15 17.42 -8.38 -1.89
C LEU A 15 17.91 -9.82 -1.69
N THR A 16 18.66 -10.35 -2.65
CA THR A 16 19.19 -11.72 -2.58
C THR A 16 20.14 -11.91 -1.41
N HIS A 17 21.00 -10.92 -1.16
CA HIS A 17 21.93 -10.95 -0.03
C HIS A 17 21.17 -10.93 1.30
N LEU A 18 20.21 -10.04 1.46
CA LEU A 18 19.38 -9.93 2.66
C LEU A 18 18.60 -11.23 2.93
N LEU A 19 18.01 -11.83 1.89
CA LEU A 19 17.27 -13.09 2.03
C LEU A 19 18.15 -14.26 2.46
N LYS A 20 19.40 -14.31 2.00
CA LYS A 20 20.36 -15.34 2.45
C LYS A 20 20.68 -15.20 3.94
N LEU A 21 20.70 -13.98 4.47
CA LEU A 21 20.97 -13.73 5.89
C LEU A 21 19.74 -13.99 6.77
N ASP A 22 18.56 -13.60 6.31
CA ASP A 22 17.37 -13.49 7.14
C ASP A 22 16.31 -14.57 6.88
N SER A 23 16.52 -15.49 5.94
CA SER A 23 15.54 -16.54 5.61
C SER A 23 15.15 -17.42 6.80
N GLU A 24 16.06 -17.65 7.74
CA GLU A 24 15.83 -18.49 8.92
C GLU A 24 14.98 -17.81 10.01
N TRP A 25 14.73 -16.50 9.90
CA TRP A 25 13.83 -15.79 10.83
C TRP A 25 12.37 -16.24 10.69
N VAL A 26 12.02 -16.83 9.55
CA VAL A 26 10.66 -17.34 9.33
C VAL A 26 10.53 -18.73 9.91
N LYS A 27 9.79 -18.85 11.01
CA LYS A 27 9.45 -20.15 11.59
C LYS A 27 8.53 -20.93 10.64
N LYS A 28 8.74 -22.25 10.54
CA LYS A 28 7.83 -23.14 9.80
C LYS A 28 6.43 -23.07 10.43
N GLY A 29 5.40 -23.04 9.60
CA GLY A 29 4.00 -23.01 10.01
C GLY A 29 3.12 -22.24 9.03
N ASP A 30 1.85 -22.60 8.96
CA ASP A 30 0.90 -21.98 8.05
C ASP A 30 0.70 -20.49 8.42
N GLY A 31 0.65 -19.66 7.40
CA GLY A 31 0.48 -18.22 7.53
C GLY A 31 1.73 -17.44 7.97
N ASN A 32 2.84 -18.13 8.28
CA ASN A 32 4.11 -17.46 8.53
C ASN A 32 4.79 -17.04 7.23
N ALA A 33 5.30 -15.83 7.18
CA ALA A 33 5.96 -15.26 6.02
C ALA A 33 7.10 -14.33 6.41
N LEU A 34 8.04 -14.11 5.51
CA LEU A 34 8.99 -13.02 5.59
C LEU A 34 8.41 -11.83 4.84
N TYR A 35 8.12 -10.75 5.57
CA TYR A 35 7.71 -9.50 4.97
C TYR A 35 8.94 -8.73 4.50
N ILE A 36 9.00 -8.40 3.23
CA ILE A 36 10.10 -7.67 2.60
C ILE A 36 9.59 -6.28 2.22
N ARG A 37 10.29 -5.25 2.69
CA ARG A 37 9.94 -3.86 2.40
C ARG A 37 11.11 -3.12 1.77
N PRO A 38 11.18 -3.05 0.44
CA PRO A 38 12.03 -2.08 -0.22
C PRO A 38 11.36 -0.70 -0.14
N PHE A 39 12.14 0.34 0.13
CA PHE A 39 11.66 1.72 0.13
C PHE A 39 12.80 2.70 -0.13
N VAL A 40 12.42 3.88 -0.56
CA VAL A 40 13.35 4.99 -0.82
C VAL A 40 12.85 6.24 -0.11
N PHE A 41 13.75 7.05 0.37
CA PHE A 41 13.43 8.34 0.97
C PHE A 41 14.54 9.36 0.69
N ALA A 42 14.16 10.65 0.69
CA ALA A 42 15.11 11.73 0.56
C ALA A 42 16.01 11.84 1.79
N SER A 43 17.30 12.02 1.60
CA SER A 43 18.31 12.16 2.65
C SER A 43 19.02 13.52 2.63
N GLU A 44 18.76 14.34 1.61
CA GLU A 44 19.32 15.68 1.51
C GLU A 44 18.90 16.55 2.73
N PRO A 45 19.87 17.19 3.42
CA PRO A 45 19.57 18.05 4.55
C PRO A 45 19.05 19.41 4.08
N SER A 46 17.78 19.48 3.69
CA SER A 46 17.11 20.68 3.18
C SER A 46 15.76 20.89 3.87
N ILE A 47 15.40 22.15 4.11
CA ILE A 47 14.07 22.56 4.57
C ILE A 47 13.20 23.11 3.43
N ASN A 48 13.70 23.11 2.20
CA ASN A 48 13.00 23.62 1.03
C ASN A 48 11.89 22.62 0.59
N ALA A 49 10.77 23.16 0.16
CA ALA A 49 9.72 22.38 -0.48
C ALA A 49 10.04 22.21 -1.98
N SER A 50 11.01 21.36 -2.28
CA SER A 50 11.49 21.05 -3.63
C SER A 50 11.80 19.54 -3.74
N GLU A 51 12.06 19.09 -4.95
CA GLU A 51 12.67 17.78 -5.18
C GLU A 51 14.03 17.71 -4.49
N ALA A 52 14.35 16.56 -3.91
CA ALA A 52 15.65 16.30 -3.32
C ALA A 52 16.64 15.76 -4.38
N ASN A 53 17.92 15.99 -4.16
CA ASN A 53 19.00 15.47 -5.02
C ASN A 53 19.67 14.22 -4.43
N GLU A 54 19.46 13.93 -3.15
CA GLU A 54 20.03 12.79 -2.45
C GLU A 54 18.94 11.90 -1.87
N TYR A 55 19.11 10.59 -2.07
CA TYR A 55 18.15 9.57 -1.64
C TYR A 55 18.87 8.38 -1.02
N ILE A 56 18.23 7.74 -0.07
CA ILE A 56 18.62 6.44 0.46
C ILE A 56 17.61 5.38 -0.01
N PHE A 57 18.10 4.33 -0.65
CA PHE A 57 17.36 3.12 -0.91
C PHE A 57 17.67 2.09 0.18
N MET A 58 16.64 1.47 0.72
CA MET A 58 16.76 0.50 1.81
C MET A 58 15.83 -0.70 1.59
N ILE A 59 16.27 -1.87 1.97
CA ILE A 59 15.42 -3.08 2.05
C ILE A 59 15.47 -3.58 3.49
N ILE A 60 14.31 -3.76 4.11
CA ILE A 60 14.18 -4.33 5.44
C ILE A 60 13.28 -5.56 5.39
N CYS A 61 13.53 -6.52 6.30
CA CYS A 61 12.72 -7.72 6.46
C CYS A 61 12.20 -7.84 7.89
N CYS A 62 11.03 -8.46 8.03
CA CYS A 62 10.54 -8.90 9.33
C CYS A 62 9.69 -10.16 9.20
N ALA A 63 9.70 -11.01 10.23
CA ALA A 63 8.77 -12.11 10.31
C ALA A 63 7.34 -11.59 10.48
N SER A 64 6.42 -12.12 9.71
CA SER A 64 5.01 -11.71 9.75
C SER A 64 4.08 -12.92 9.74
N LYS A 65 2.84 -12.68 10.13
CA LYS A 65 1.72 -13.61 10.00
C LYS A 65 0.66 -13.01 9.07
N SER A 66 -0.31 -13.84 8.66
CA SER A 66 -1.47 -13.36 7.91
C SER A 66 -2.10 -12.15 8.61
N TYR A 67 -2.38 -11.09 7.84
CA TYR A 67 -2.82 -9.80 8.37
C TYR A 67 -4.17 -9.87 9.09
N TYR A 68 -5.11 -10.64 8.55
CA TYR A 68 -6.45 -10.83 9.12
C TYR A 68 -6.72 -12.28 9.56
N GLY A 69 -5.83 -13.24 9.25
CA GLY A 69 -6.12 -14.67 9.40
C GLY A 69 -7.33 -15.07 8.56
N ASP A 70 -8.15 -15.99 9.08
CA ASP A 70 -9.38 -16.46 8.41
C ASP A 70 -10.62 -15.69 8.89
N GLN A 71 -10.45 -14.61 9.63
CA GLN A 71 -11.58 -13.86 10.19
C GLN A 71 -12.24 -12.98 9.13
N LYS A 72 -13.58 -12.99 9.14
CA LYS A 72 -14.36 -12.01 8.41
C LYS A 72 -14.20 -10.65 9.07
N ILE A 73 -13.91 -9.63 8.30
CA ILE A 73 -13.73 -8.25 8.78
C ILE A 73 -14.94 -7.40 8.43
N LYS A 74 -15.25 -6.44 9.29
CA LYS A 74 -16.24 -5.40 9.01
C LYS A 74 -15.54 -4.24 8.30
N VAL A 75 -16.12 -3.81 7.20
CA VAL A 75 -15.57 -2.70 6.40
C VAL A 75 -16.59 -1.56 6.35
N LYS A 76 -16.08 -0.33 6.37
CA LYS A 76 -16.88 0.89 6.20
C LYS A 76 -16.67 1.42 4.80
N ILE A 77 -17.75 1.72 4.08
CA ILE A 77 -17.67 2.50 2.84
C ILE A 77 -17.56 3.97 3.27
N GLU A 78 -16.52 4.64 2.84
CA GLU A 78 -16.27 6.04 3.19
C GLU A 78 -16.85 6.97 2.14
N GLU A 79 -17.72 7.87 2.59
CA GLU A 79 -18.47 8.79 1.72
C GLU A 79 -18.19 10.27 2.05
N LYS A 80 -17.26 10.54 2.95
CA LYS A 80 -16.90 11.91 3.38
C LYS A 80 -15.46 12.25 3.11
N TYR A 81 -14.56 11.34 3.43
CA TYR A 81 -13.11 11.53 3.26
C TYR A 81 -12.63 10.83 2.00
N SER A 82 -11.58 11.37 1.38
CA SER A 82 -10.97 10.80 0.19
C SER A 82 -9.54 10.37 0.47
N ARG A 83 -9.16 9.20 -0.05
CA ARG A 83 -7.78 8.69 0.02
C ARG A 83 -6.85 9.44 -0.93
N ALA A 84 -7.34 9.69 -2.12
CA ALA A 84 -6.62 10.28 -3.24
C ALA A 84 -7.61 11.01 -4.17
N ALA A 85 -7.10 11.80 -5.10
CA ALA A 85 -7.90 12.55 -6.04
C ALA A 85 -7.37 12.40 -7.47
N LYS A 86 -8.21 12.66 -8.46
CA LYS A 86 -7.84 12.73 -9.87
C LYS A 86 -6.73 13.77 -10.07
N GLY A 87 -5.71 13.41 -10.85
CA GLY A 87 -4.51 14.23 -11.06
C GLY A 87 -3.51 14.18 -9.91
N GLY A 88 -3.81 13.43 -8.84
CA GLY A 88 -2.95 13.23 -7.68
C GLY A 88 -1.98 12.06 -7.83
N VAL A 89 -1.40 11.62 -6.74
CA VAL A 89 -0.37 10.58 -6.66
C VAL A 89 -0.88 9.27 -6.04
N GLY A 90 -2.19 9.05 -6.04
CA GLY A 90 -2.82 7.85 -5.47
C GLY A 90 -2.37 6.53 -6.08
N TYR A 91 -1.96 6.55 -7.34
CA TYR A 91 -1.40 5.41 -8.06
C TYR A 91 0.00 5.01 -7.56
N ALA A 92 0.70 5.91 -6.90
CA ALA A 92 2.05 5.67 -6.39
C ALA A 92 2.01 5.08 -4.96
N LYS A 93 2.97 4.21 -4.64
CA LYS A 93 3.15 3.64 -3.30
C LYS A 93 3.86 4.66 -2.38
N ALA A 94 3.28 5.85 -2.23
CA ALA A 94 3.85 6.98 -1.51
C ALA A 94 3.33 7.06 -0.06
N ALA A 95 4.20 7.37 0.89
CA ALA A 95 3.84 7.49 2.32
C ALA A 95 2.76 8.54 2.58
N GLY A 96 2.76 9.64 1.83
CA GLY A 96 1.75 10.70 1.93
C GLY A 96 0.33 10.23 1.69
N ASN A 97 0.12 9.25 0.79
CA ASN A 97 -1.21 8.67 0.54
C ASN A 97 -1.77 7.94 1.78
N TYR A 98 -0.89 7.43 2.64
CA TYR A 98 -1.31 6.75 3.87
C TYR A 98 -1.64 7.74 4.98
N ALA A 99 -0.96 8.88 5.03
CA ALA A 99 -1.25 9.93 6.02
C ALA A 99 -2.70 10.42 5.93
N ALA A 100 -3.22 10.62 4.72
CA ALA A 100 -4.62 11.01 4.49
C ALA A 100 -5.64 9.99 5.03
N GLN A 101 -5.25 8.73 5.17
CA GLN A 101 -6.12 7.64 5.62
C GLN A 101 -6.19 7.49 7.14
N PHE A 102 -5.22 8.01 7.91
CA PHE A 102 -5.10 7.70 9.33
C PHE A 102 -6.28 8.18 10.15
N TYR A 103 -6.70 9.43 9.95
CA TYR A 103 -7.82 9.98 10.70
C TYR A 103 -9.15 9.29 10.40
N PRO A 104 -9.58 9.13 9.13
CA PRO A 104 -10.80 8.39 8.82
C PRO A 104 -10.76 6.93 9.29
N THR A 105 -9.58 6.28 9.21
CA THR A 105 -9.42 4.91 9.70
C THR A 105 -9.58 4.83 11.22
N LEU A 106 -9.09 5.82 11.96
CA LEU A 106 -9.29 5.91 13.40
C LEU A 106 -10.77 6.04 13.74
N LEU A 107 -11.51 6.90 13.04
CA LEU A 107 -12.95 7.05 13.22
C LEU A 107 -13.69 5.74 12.95
N ALA A 108 -13.39 5.08 11.84
CA ALA A 108 -14.00 3.80 11.49
C ALA A 108 -13.70 2.70 12.53
N LYS A 109 -12.48 2.66 13.07
CA LYS A 109 -12.11 1.73 14.15
C LYS A 109 -12.92 1.97 15.42
N ASN A 110 -13.15 3.21 15.81
CA ASN A 110 -13.97 3.56 16.97
C ASN A 110 -15.44 3.13 16.78
N GLU A 111 -15.90 3.02 15.54
CA GLU A 111 -17.22 2.49 15.17
C GLU A 111 -17.23 0.95 15.03
N GLY A 112 -16.09 0.26 15.27
CA GLY A 112 -15.97 -1.20 15.22
C GLY A 112 -15.66 -1.78 13.84
N TYR A 113 -15.25 -0.97 12.87
CA TYR A 113 -14.78 -1.43 11.56
C TYR A 113 -13.26 -1.69 11.59
N GLN A 114 -12.80 -2.67 10.83
CA GLN A 114 -11.39 -3.02 10.72
C GLN A 114 -10.73 -2.37 9.51
N GLN A 115 -11.51 -2.01 8.48
CA GLN A 115 -10.99 -1.45 7.25
C GLN A 115 -11.99 -0.46 6.62
N ILE A 116 -11.46 0.44 5.79
CA ILE A 116 -12.25 1.37 4.97
C ILE A 116 -12.18 0.93 3.50
N ILE A 117 -13.32 0.99 2.83
CA ILE A 117 -13.44 0.96 1.38
C ILE A 117 -13.61 2.41 0.92
N TRP A 118 -12.66 2.88 0.12
CA TRP A 118 -12.63 4.24 -0.37
C TRP A 118 -13.49 4.40 -1.62
N THR A 119 -14.11 5.54 -1.71
CA THR A 119 -14.89 5.97 -2.87
C THR A 119 -14.20 7.13 -3.57
N ASP A 120 -14.58 7.40 -4.82
CA ASP A 120 -14.03 8.50 -5.61
C ASP A 120 -14.17 9.85 -4.91
N SER A 121 -13.17 10.71 -5.09
CA SER A 121 -13.08 12.02 -4.43
C SER A 121 -14.04 13.08 -4.99
N ASN A 122 -14.74 12.80 -6.09
CA ASN A 122 -15.59 13.79 -6.74
C ASN A 122 -17.00 13.80 -6.16
N ASN A 123 -17.64 12.64 -6.06
CA ASN A 123 -19.02 12.56 -5.63
C ASN A 123 -19.32 11.32 -4.75
N HIS A 124 -18.31 10.55 -4.42
CA HIS A 124 -18.40 9.34 -3.58
C HIS A 124 -19.39 8.27 -4.09
N LYS A 125 -19.54 8.15 -5.41
CA LYS A 125 -20.48 7.19 -6.03
C LYS A 125 -19.85 5.93 -6.55
N SER A 126 -18.54 5.94 -6.77
CA SER A 126 -17.78 4.81 -7.31
C SER A 126 -16.81 4.27 -6.28
N ILE A 127 -16.80 2.96 -6.09
CA ILE A 127 -15.81 2.31 -5.23
C ILE A 127 -14.46 2.30 -5.93
N GLU A 128 -13.40 2.65 -5.20
CA GLU A 128 -12.03 2.64 -5.68
C GLU A 128 -11.25 1.46 -5.11
N GLU A 129 -10.71 1.57 -3.91
CA GLU A 129 -9.93 0.50 -3.27
C GLU A 129 -10.07 0.53 -1.75
N ALA A 130 -9.55 -0.46 -1.04
CA ALA A 130 -9.44 -0.40 0.41
C ALA A 130 -8.14 0.30 0.85
N GLY A 131 -8.00 0.57 2.12
CA GLY A 131 -6.86 1.32 2.66
C GLY A 131 -5.48 0.74 2.34
N THR A 132 -5.37 -0.57 2.15
CA THR A 132 -4.09 -1.25 1.91
C THR A 132 -4.11 -2.23 0.73
N MET A 133 -5.21 -2.35 0.00
CA MET A 133 -5.39 -3.38 -1.03
C MET A 133 -6.39 -2.97 -2.11
N ASN A 134 -6.19 -3.46 -3.32
CA ASN A 134 -7.21 -3.41 -4.36
C ASN A 134 -8.36 -4.35 -3.99
N LEU A 135 -9.55 -4.11 -4.55
CA LEU A 135 -10.76 -4.86 -4.28
C LEU A 135 -11.25 -5.59 -5.52
N PHE A 136 -11.79 -6.78 -5.28
CA PHE A 136 -12.53 -7.55 -6.27
C PHE A 136 -13.90 -7.92 -5.71
N PHE A 137 -14.92 -7.73 -6.50
CA PHE A 137 -16.29 -8.06 -6.17
C PHE A 137 -16.78 -9.21 -7.06
N ARG A 138 -17.25 -10.28 -6.44
CA ARG A 138 -17.97 -11.32 -7.17
C ARG A 138 -19.43 -10.97 -7.23
N ILE A 139 -19.92 -10.67 -8.43
CA ILE A 139 -21.33 -10.37 -8.69
C ILE A 139 -21.85 -11.42 -9.69
N LYS A 140 -22.67 -12.37 -9.20
CA LYS A 140 -23.08 -13.55 -9.95
C LYS A 140 -21.83 -14.30 -10.45
N ASP A 141 -21.66 -14.46 -11.76
CA ASP A 141 -20.56 -15.17 -12.40
C ASP A 141 -19.42 -14.24 -12.87
N LYS A 142 -19.47 -12.98 -12.48
CA LYS A 142 -18.44 -12.00 -12.86
C LYS A 142 -17.59 -11.59 -11.67
N LEU A 143 -16.29 -11.45 -11.91
CA LEU A 143 -15.36 -10.81 -11.00
C LEU A 143 -15.10 -9.39 -11.49
N ILE A 144 -15.39 -8.40 -10.66
CA ILE A 144 -15.32 -6.98 -11.01
C ILE A 144 -14.32 -6.31 -10.09
N THR A 145 -13.45 -5.46 -10.65
CA THR A 145 -12.53 -4.59 -9.93
C THR A 145 -12.54 -3.21 -10.54
N SER A 146 -12.21 -2.20 -9.74
CA SER A 146 -12.11 -0.83 -10.23
C SER A 146 -10.96 -0.68 -11.23
N PRO A 147 -11.13 0.08 -12.32
CA PRO A 147 -10.05 0.35 -13.25
C PRO A 147 -8.93 1.14 -12.56
N THR A 148 -7.69 0.94 -12.99
CA THR A 148 -6.56 1.75 -12.51
C THR A 148 -6.71 3.20 -12.94
N SER A 149 -6.32 4.11 -12.04
CA SER A 149 -6.43 5.57 -12.26
C SER A 149 -5.40 6.29 -11.38
N ASP A 150 -5.39 7.61 -11.41
CA ASP A 150 -4.54 8.44 -10.55
C ASP A 150 -4.83 8.25 -9.05
N SER A 151 -6.00 7.74 -8.70
CA SER A 151 -6.43 7.52 -7.32
C SER A 151 -6.29 6.07 -6.83
N ILE A 152 -6.00 5.11 -7.71
CA ILE A 152 -5.95 3.68 -7.40
C ILE A 152 -4.56 3.12 -7.67
N LEU A 153 -3.99 2.43 -6.67
CA LEU A 153 -2.70 1.77 -6.81
C LEU A 153 -2.79 0.65 -7.87
N ASP A 154 -1.86 0.66 -8.82
CA ASP A 154 -1.71 -0.40 -9.82
C ASP A 154 -1.01 -1.62 -9.20
N GLY A 155 -1.76 -2.39 -8.40
CA GLY A 155 -1.24 -3.50 -7.61
C GLY A 155 -0.75 -4.66 -8.46
N ILE A 156 0.39 -5.26 -8.07
CA ILE A 156 0.96 -6.42 -8.78
C ILE A 156 0.01 -7.61 -8.68
N THR A 157 -0.44 -7.96 -7.49
CA THR A 157 -1.41 -9.05 -7.26
C THR A 157 -2.74 -8.84 -8.02
N ARG A 158 -3.14 -7.56 -8.23
CA ARG A 158 -4.31 -7.24 -9.04
C ARG A 158 -4.11 -7.61 -10.52
N LYS A 159 -2.88 -7.55 -11.02
CA LYS A 159 -2.53 -7.87 -12.42
C LYS A 159 -2.36 -9.38 -12.66
N SER A 160 -2.02 -10.13 -11.60
CA SER A 160 -1.85 -11.59 -11.64
C SER A 160 -3.18 -12.33 -11.76
#